data_38919df3bacef224fe4a62ee469b6bf6
#
_entry.id   38919df3bacef224fe4a62ee469b6bf6
#
_cell.length_a   1.000
_cell.length_b   1.000
_cell.length_c   1.000
_cell.angle_alpha   90.00
_cell.angle_beta   90.00
_cell.angle_gamma   90.00
#
_symmetry.space_group_name_H-M   'P 1'
#
loop_
_entity.id
_entity.type
_entity.pdbx_description
1 polymer ?
#
loop_
_entity_poly.entity_id
_entity_poly.type
_entity_poly.pdbx_seq_one_letter_code
_entity_poly.pdbx_strand_id
1 'polypeptide(L)'
;MATQIRTVDCNAREAGRRLRSARAYLEAAELILIDDREEFAGVAAGNAVLAGIAATDAICCKGLRKCFRGDDHRQAAELLETASHDGPKLKKVLLRLLDLKDAAHYGFGDFSKANARKAVKLARELVSSADVLFQR
;
A
#
# COMPACT_ATOMS: atom_id res chain seq x y z
N MET A 1 -12.41 23.45 -8.08
CA MET A 1 -13.18 22.24 -8.40
C MET A 1 -12.41 21.00 -7.95
N ALA A 2 -13.11 20.09 -7.32
CA ALA A 2 -12.50 18.83 -6.91
C ALA A 2 -12.15 18.00 -8.16
N THR A 3 -10.92 17.49 -8.24
CA THR A 3 -10.52 16.59 -9.32
C THR A 3 -11.25 15.26 -9.12
N GLN A 4 -11.92 14.79 -10.15
CA GLN A 4 -12.61 13.51 -10.10
C GLN A 4 -11.58 12.37 -10.05
N ILE A 5 -11.73 11.49 -9.05
CA ILE A 5 -10.86 10.32 -8.91
C ILE A 5 -11.25 9.28 -9.97
N ARG A 6 -10.27 8.84 -10.75
CA ARG A 6 -10.49 7.79 -11.76
C ARG A 6 -10.55 6.44 -11.07
N THR A 7 -11.63 5.71 -11.31
CA THR A 7 -11.82 4.38 -10.72
C THR A 7 -12.25 3.39 -11.80
N VAL A 8 -12.06 2.11 -11.50
CA VAL A 8 -12.60 1.00 -12.27
C VAL A 8 -13.44 0.14 -11.35
N ASP A 9 -14.51 -0.42 -11.89
CA ASP A 9 -15.34 -1.37 -11.15
C ASP A 9 -14.57 -2.67 -10.93
N CYS A 10 -14.82 -3.33 -9.81
CA CYS A 10 -14.21 -4.61 -9.50
C CYS A 10 -15.14 -5.48 -8.66
N ASN A 11 -14.93 -6.78 -8.75
CA ASN A 11 -15.76 -7.77 -8.07
C ASN A 11 -15.01 -8.43 -6.91
N ALA A 12 -15.70 -9.30 -6.17
CA ALA A 12 -15.14 -10.00 -5.01
C ALA A 12 -13.92 -10.85 -5.37
N ARG A 13 -13.91 -11.46 -6.55
CA ARG A 13 -12.78 -12.28 -7.01
C ARG A 13 -11.53 -11.41 -7.23
N GLU A 14 -11.72 -10.26 -7.85
CA GLU A 14 -10.63 -9.32 -8.08
C GLU A 14 -10.10 -8.73 -6.77
N ALA A 15 -11.00 -8.45 -5.81
CA ALA A 15 -10.62 -8.00 -4.48
C ALA A 15 -9.73 -9.04 -3.78
N GLY A 16 -10.13 -10.31 -3.84
CA GLY A 16 -9.35 -11.41 -3.26
C GLY A 16 -7.99 -11.57 -3.92
N ARG A 17 -7.93 -11.39 -5.24
CA ARG A 17 -6.67 -11.46 -5.99
C ARG A 17 -5.71 -10.35 -5.53
N ARG A 18 -6.22 -9.13 -5.36
CA ARG A 18 -5.39 -8.01 -4.87
C ARG A 18 -4.90 -8.24 -3.45
N LEU A 19 -5.72 -8.85 -2.61
CA LEU A 19 -5.30 -9.20 -1.26
C LEU A 19 -4.15 -10.22 -1.29
N ARG A 20 -4.24 -11.24 -2.12
CA ARG A 20 -3.15 -12.22 -2.26
C ARG A 20 -1.87 -11.54 -2.76
N SER A 21 -1.98 -10.62 -3.71
CA SER A 21 -0.82 -9.85 -4.19
C SER A 21 -0.22 -9.01 -3.07
N ALA A 22 -1.07 -8.36 -2.26
CA ALA A 22 -0.61 -7.57 -1.12
C ALA A 22 0.20 -8.40 -0.14
N ARG A 23 -0.29 -9.59 0.20
CA ARG A 23 0.42 -10.52 1.10
C ARG A 23 1.76 -10.94 0.52
N ALA A 24 1.80 -11.25 -0.78
CA ALA A 24 3.02 -11.68 -1.45
C ALA A 24 4.07 -10.57 -1.47
N TYR A 25 3.68 -9.34 -1.79
CA TYR A 25 4.59 -8.20 -1.78
C TYR A 25 5.12 -7.91 -0.37
N LEU A 26 4.27 -8.03 0.65
CA LEU A 26 4.69 -7.82 2.03
C LEU A 26 5.71 -8.88 2.46
N GLU A 27 5.43 -10.13 2.16
CA GLU A 27 6.35 -11.24 2.46
C GLU A 27 7.71 -11.01 1.77
N ALA A 28 7.69 -10.62 0.50
CA ALA A 28 8.92 -10.31 -0.23
C ALA A 28 9.68 -9.16 0.44
N ALA A 29 8.99 -8.09 0.83
CA ALA A 29 9.61 -6.97 1.52
C ALA A 29 10.28 -7.40 2.83
N GLU A 30 9.60 -8.23 3.61
CA GLU A 30 10.13 -8.73 4.88
C GLU A 30 11.37 -9.61 4.68
N LEU A 31 11.36 -10.47 3.65
CA LEU A 31 12.51 -11.30 3.32
C LEU A 31 13.72 -10.46 2.87
N ILE A 32 13.48 -9.47 2.02
CA ILE A 32 14.54 -8.57 1.53
C ILE A 32 15.13 -7.76 2.69
N LEU A 33 14.31 -7.36 3.65
CA LEU A 33 14.73 -6.55 4.79
C LEU A 33 15.74 -7.27 5.70
N ILE A 34 15.78 -8.60 5.66
CA ILE A 34 16.74 -9.41 6.44
C ILE A 34 18.17 -9.18 5.93
N ASP A 35 18.34 -8.88 4.65
CA ASP A 35 19.66 -8.61 4.06
C ASP A 35 20.18 -7.26 4.54
N ASP A 36 21.43 -7.23 5.03
CA ASP A 36 22.02 -6.02 5.60
C ASP A 36 22.69 -5.11 4.58
N ARG A 37 22.75 -5.50 3.31
CA ARG A 37 23.33 -4.65 2.28
C ARG A 37 22.48 -3.42 2.03
N GLU A 38 23.12 -2.26 1.96
CA GLU A 38 22.43 -0.97 1.84
C GLU A 38 21.50 -0.90 0.63
N GLU A 39 21.91 -1.44 -0.51
CA GLU A 39 21.14 -1.40 -1.74
C GLU A 39 19.81 -2.15 -1.64
N PHE A 40 19.67 -3.06 -0.69
CA PHE A 40 18.41 -3.79 -0.49
C PHE A 40 17.38 -3.03 0.34
N ALA A 41 17.79 -1.98 1.06
CA ALA A 41 16.83 -1.18 1.84
C ALA A 41 15.78 -0.54 0.93
N GLY A 42 16.21 0.08 -0.17
CA GLY A 42 15.28 0.69 -1.13
C GLY A 42 14.41 -0.35 -1.84
N VAL A 43 14.96 -1.53 -2.10
CA VAL A 43 14.20 -2.63 -2.74
C VAL A 43 13.12 -3.13 -1.79
N ALA A 44 13.44 -3.32 -0.51
CA ALA A 44 12.45 -3.71 0.50
C ALA A 44 11.34 -2.67 0.60
N ALA A 45 11.69 -1.38 0.66
CA ALA A 45 10.71 -0.30 0.70
C ALA A 45 9.82 -0.29 -0.54
N GLY A 46 10.38 -0.52 -1.72
CA GLY A 46 9.62 -0.60 -2.97
C GLY A 46 8.57 -1.69 -2.93
N ASN A 47 8.93 -2.88 -2.46
CA ASN A 47 7.97 -3.99 -2.30
C ASN A 47 6.92 -3.70 -1.24
N ALA A 48 7.30 -3.00 -0.15
CA ALA A 48 6.35 -2.58 0.88
C ALA A 48 5.31 -1.61 0.29
N VAL A 49 5.73 -0.68 -0.56
CA VAL A 49 4.80 0.24 -1.25
C VAL A 49 3.83 -0.53 -2.14
N LEU A 50 4.33 -1.50 -2.92
CA LEU A 50 3.47 -2.34 -3.76
C LEU A 50 2.46 -3.11 -2.91
N ALA A 51 2.88 -3.62 -1.75
CA ALA A 51 1.98 -4.29 -0.80
C ALA A 51 0.88 -3.35 -0.32
N GLY A 52 1.25 -2.12 0.05
CA GLY A 52 0.29 -1.12 0.52
C GLY A 52 -0.72 -0.71 -0.54
N ILE A 53 -0.25 -0.54 -1.77
CA ILE A 53 -1.11 -0.20 -2.92
C ILE A 53 -2.09 -1.35 -3.19
N ALA A 54 -1.61 -2.60 -3.21
CA ALA A 54 -2.46 -3.76 -3.44
C ALA A 54 -3.48 -3.95 -2.31
N ALA A 55 -3.08 -3.73 -1.06
CA ALA A 55 -4.00 -3.79 0.08
C ALA A 55 -5.08 -2.70 -0.01
N THR A 56 -4.70 -1.49 -0.42
CA THR A 56 -5.64 -0.39 -0.63
C THR A 56 -6.67 -0.76 -1.70
N ASP A 57 -6.22 -1.31 -2.83
CA ASP A 57 -7.11 -1.77 -3.89
C ASP A 57 -8.08 -2.84 -3.38
N ALA A 58 -7.57 -3.80 -2.60
CA ALA A 58 -8.41 -4.86 -2.04
C ALA A 58 -9.50 -4.29 -1.12
N ILE A 59 -9.13 -3.36 -0.25
CA ILE A 59 -10.08 -2.72 0.68
C ILE A 59 -11.13 -1.92 -0.09
N CYS A 60 -10.70 -1.10 -1.03
CA CYS A 60 -11.61 -0.28 -1.83
C CYS A 60 -12.56 -1.16 -2.67
N CYS A 61 -12.02 -2.21 -3.28
CA CYS A 61 -12.82 -3.13 -4.08
C CYS A 61 -13.86 -3.84 -3.23
N LYS A 62 -13.49 -4.30 -2.04
CA LYS A 62 -14.43 -4.95 -1.14
C LYS A 62 -15.49 -3.99 -0.61
N GLY A 63 -15.10 -2.80 -0.20
CA GLY A 63 -16.01 -1.84 0.43
C GLY A 63 -16.85 -1.04 -0.55
N LEU A 64 -16.29 -0.70 -1.71
CA LEU A 64 -16.91 0.22 -2.66
C LEU A 64 -17.22 -0.42 -4.02
N ARG A 65 -16.77 -1.65 -4.27
CA ARG A 65 -16.86 -2.33 -5.58
C ARG A 65 -16.12 -1.59 -6.69
N LYS A 66 -15.17 -0.76 -6.34
CA LYS A 66 -14.30 -0.06 -7.28
C LYS A 66 -12.97 0.25 -6.62
N CYS A 67 -11.93 0.39 -7.44
CA CYS A 67 -10.63 0.77 -6.96
C CYS A 67 -10.02 1.85 -7.86
N PHE A 68 -8.98 2.48 -7.37
CA PHE A 68 -8.30 3.57 -8.07
C PHE A 68 -7.62 3.06 -9.35
N ARG A 69 -7.70 3.86 -10.41
CA ARG A 69 -7.00 3.62 -11.65
C ARG A 69 -6.28 4.89 -12.09
N GLY A 70 -4.96 4.91 -11.98
CA GLY A 70 -4.16 6.07 -12.35
C GLY A 70 -2.76 5.96 -11.78
N ASP A 71 -1.95 7.00 -12.00
CA ASP A 71 -0.55 7.02 -11.62
C ASP A 71 -0.32 7.65 -10.26
N ASP A 72 -1.19 8.55 -9.83
CA ASP A 72 -1.03 9.25 -8.56
C ASP A 72 -1.77 8.50 -7.44
N HIS A 73 -1.06 7.63 -6.74
CA HIS A 73 -1.63 6.81 -5.67
C HIS A 73 -2.10 7.62 -4.46
N ARG A 74 -1.76 8.91 -4.37
CA ARG A 74 -2.31 9.78 -3.33
C ARG A 74 -3.82 9.96 -3.51
N GLN A 75 -4.32 9.88 -4.75
CA GLN A 75 -5.75 9.87 -5.01
C GLN A 75 -6.41 8.58 -4.52
N ALA A 76 -5.68 7.46 -4.53
CA ALA A 76 -6.18 6.22 -3.95
C ALA A 76 -6.43 6.36 -2.44
N ALA A 77 -5.64 7.18 -1.76
CA ALA A 77 -5.84 7.45 -0.34
C ALA A 77 -7.19 8.14 -0.07
N GLU A 78 -7.60 9.05 -0.95
CA GLU A 78 -8.92 9.68 -0.85
C GLU A 78 -10.05 8.67 -0.96
N LEU A 79 -9.91 7.71 -1.88
CA LEU A 79 -10.89 6.65 -2.05
C LEU A 79 -10.91 5.72 -0.83
N LEU A 80 -9.73 5.39 -0.31
CA LEU A 80 -9.57 4.52 0.86
C LEU A 80 -10.28 5.09 2.09
N GLU A 81 -10.28 6.39 2.25
CA GLU A 81 -10.91 7.06 3.38
C GLU A 81 -12.39 6.66 3.56
N THR A 82 -13.09 6.42 2.45
CA THR A 82 -14.52 6.09 2.45
C THR A 82 -14.81 4.60 2.34
N ALA A 83 -13.77 3.78 2.16
CA ALA A 83 -13.95 2.37 1.81
C ALA A 83 -14.26 1.47 3.00
N SER A 84 -13.91 1.88 4.22
CA SER A 84 -14.15 1.10 5.42
C SER A 84 -14.26 2.01 6.64
N HIS A 85 -14.65 1.42 7.77
CA HIS A 85 -14.74 2.15 9.04
C HIS A 85 -13.38 2.77 9.43
N ASP A 86 -12.29 2.04 9.22
CA ASP A 86 -10.95 2.53 9.53
C ASP A 86 -10.33 3.36 8.40
N GLY A 87 -11.09 3.68 7.38
CA GLY A 87 -10.63 4.41 6.21
C GLY A 87 -9.82 5.67 6.51
N PRO A 88 -10.30 6.56 7.39
CA PRO A 88 -9.54 7.78 7.72
C PRO A 88 -8.17 7.50 8.31
N LYS A 89 -8.05 6.48 9.16
CA LYS A 89 -6.77 6.05 9.72
C LYS A 89 -5.87 5.46 8.64
N LEU A 90 -6.43 4.58 7.81
CA LEU A 90 -5.68 3.90 6.75
C LEU A 90 -5.20 4.87 5.68
N LYS A 91 -5.96 5.91 5.40
CA LYS A 91 -5.55 7.00 4.51
C LYS A 91 -4.22 7.60 4.96
N LYS A 92 -4.10 7.90 6.25
CA LYS A 92 -2.87 8.47 6.82
C LYS A 92 -1.70 7.50 6.69
N VAL A 93 -1.94 6.21 6.93
CA VAL A 93 -0.91 5.17 6.81
C VAL A 93 -0.41 5.10 5.37
N LEU A 94 -1.32 5.07 4.40
CA LEU A 94 -0.93 5.03 3.00
C LEU A 94 -0.13 6.27 2.58
N LEU A 95 -0.56 7.46 2.99
CA LEU A 95 0.15 8.69 2.65
C LEU A 95 1.57 8.70 3.20
N ARG A 96 1.78 8.24 4.43
CA ARG A 96 3.12 8.11 5.02
C ARG A 96 3.99 7.14 4.23
N LEU A 97 3.40 6.02 3.81
CA LEU A 97 4.12 5.02 3.01
C LEU A 97 4.54 5.60 1.66
N LEU A 98 3.67 6.36 1.01
CA LEU A 98 3.99 7.01 -0.26
C LEU A 98 5.06 8.08 -0.11
N ASP A 99 5.08 8.79 1.01
CA ASP A 99 6.15 9.76 1.30
C ASP A 99 7.51 9.07 1.38
N LEU A 100 7.58 7.89 2.00
CA LEU A 100 8.83 7.11 2.06
C LEU A 100 9.24 6.62 0.67
N LYS A 101 8.29 6.26 -0.18
CA LYS A 101 8.57 5.89 -1.57
C LYS A 101 9.25 7.03 -2.31
N ASP A 102 8.70 8.24 -2.20
CA ASP A 102 9.25 9.41 -2.88
C ASP A 102 10.69 9.67 -2.44
N ALA A 103 10.97 9.56 -1.14
CA ALA A 103 12.31 9.72 -0.60
C ALA A 103 13.28 8.66 -1.16
N ALA A 104 12.82 7.41 -1.32
CA ALA A 104 13.63 6.32 -1.84
C ALA A 104 13.99 6.50 -3.32
N HIS A 105 13.06 7.04 -4.13
CA HIS A 105 13.24 7.15 -5.58
C HIS A 105 13.95 8.43 -6.01
N TYR A 106 13.82 9.52 -5.26
CA TYR A 106 14.31 10.82 -5.70
C TYR A 106 15.52 11.32 -4.90
N GLY A 107 15.94 10.60 -3.86
CA GLY A 107 17.13 10.94 -3.09
C GLY A 107 18.40 10.42 -3.76
N PHE A 108 19.45 11.23 -3.76
CA PHE A 108 20.77 10.80 -4.25
C PHE A 108 21.58 10.06 -3.18
N GLY A 109 21.11 10.06 -1.93
CA GLY A 109 21.74 9.34 -0.84
C GLY A 109 21.18 7.94 -0.70
N ASP A 110 21.84 7.11 0.10
CA ASP A 110 21.37 5.77 0.40
C ASP A 110 20.08 5.83 1.21
N PHE A 111 19.10 5.05 0.81
CA PHE A 111 17.87 4.91 1.57
C PHE A 111 18.15 4.05 2.80
N SER A 112 17.84 4.56 3.97
CA SER A 112 18.24 3.90 5.22
C SER A 112 17.42 2.64 5.51
N LYS A 113 18.05 1.68 6.18
CA LYS A 113 17.37 0.48 6.65
C LYS A 113 16.26 0.82 7.66
N ALA A 114 16.48 1.86 8.47
CA ALA A 114 15.45 2.34 9.40
C ALA A 114 14.19 2.80 8.66
N ASN A 115 14.35 3.52 7.55
CA ASN A 115 13.21 3.95 6.72
C ASN A 115 12.56 2.76 6.01
N ALA A 116 13.35 1.77 5.59
CA ALA A 116 12.80 0.54 5.02
C ALA A 116 11.94 -0.21 6.03
N ARG A 117 12.38 -0.30 7.29
CA ARG A 117 11.58 -0.91 8.36
C ARG A 117 10.27 -0.15 8.59
N LYS A 118 10.30 1.18 8.54
CA LYS A 118 9.09 2.00 8.65
C LYS A 118 8.12 1.70 7.50
N ALA A 119 8.62 1.60 6.29
CA ALA A 119 7.80 1.27 5.11
C ALA A 119 7.14 -0.08 5.28
N VAL A 120 7.89 -1.10 5.68
CA VAL A 120 7.37 -2.45 5.91
C VAL A 120 6.29 -2.45 7.01
N LYS A 121 6.53 -1.71 8.10
CA LYS A 121 5.56 -1.60 9.19
C LYS A 121 4.24 -0.97 8.72
N LEU A 122 4.32 0.11 7.94
CA LEU A 122 3.13 0.78 7.39
C LEU A 122 2.37 -0.14 6.42
N ALA A 123 3.11 -0.82 5.56
CA ALA A 123 2.51 -1.80 4.64
C ALA A 123 1.81 -2.93 5.41
N ARG A 124 2.42 -3.41 6.48
CA ARG A 124 1.83 -4.46 7.33
C ARG A 124 0.51 -4.01 7.92
N GLU A 125 0.40 -2.76 8.36
CA GLU A 125 -0.87 -2.23 8.88
C GLU A 125 -1.97 -2.28 7.81
N LEU A 126 -1.66 -1.88 6.58
CA LEU A 126 -2.63 -1.90 5.47
C LEU A 126 -3.05 -3.33 5.12
N VAL A 127 -2.08 -4.25 5.03
CA VAL A 127 -2.35 -5.64 4.70
C VAL A 127 -3.16 -6.31 5.80
N SER A 128 -2.82 -6.07 7.07
CA SER A 128 -3.54 -6.63 8.22
C SER A 128 -4.99 -6.12 8.25
N SER A 129 -5.22 -4.84 7.96
CA SER A 129 -6.56 -4.28 7.89
C SER A 129 -7.38 -4.90 6.77
N ALA A 130 -6.75 -5.15 5.63
CA ALA A 130 -7.40 -5.85 4.52
C ALA A 130 -7.77 -7.29 4.92
N ASP A 131 -6.85 -8.01 5.57
CA ASP A 131 -7.11 -9.37 6.06
C ASP A 131 -8.33 -9.42 6.99
N VAL A 132 -8.39 -8.52 7.96
CA VAL A 132 -9.50 -8.46 8.91
C VAL A 132 -10.82 -8.20 8.17
N LEU A 133 -10.81 -7.28 7.23
CA LEU A 133 -12.01 -6.93 6.45
C LEU A 133 -12.53 -8.13 5.65
N PHE A 134 -11.62 -8.97 5.11
CA PHE A 134 -11.99 -10.13 4.31
C PHE A 134 -12.48 -11.33 5.15
N GLN A 135 -12.22 -11.31 6.45
CA GLN A 135 -12.70 -12.34 7.38
C GLN A 135 -14.14 -12.12 7.83
N ARG A 136 -14.71 -10.97 7.56
CA ARG A 136 -16.08 -10.61 7.96
C ARG A 136 -17.12 -11.12 6.98
#